data_06b8a083093745f484f0046ec4d8ff5f
#
_entry.id   06b8a083093745f484f0046ec4d8ff5f
#
_cell.length_a   1.000
_cell.length_b   1.000
_cell.length_c   1.000
_cell.angle_alpha   90.00
_cell.angle_beta   90.00
_cell.angle_gamma   90.00
#
_symmetry.space_group_name_H-M   'P 1'
#
loop_
_entity.id
_entity.type
_entity.pdbx_description
1 polymer ?
#
loop_
_entity_poly.entity_id
_entity_poly.type
_entity_poly.pdbx_seq_one_letter_code
_entity_poly.pdbx_strand_id
1 'polypeptide(L)'
;MDHSEQKSGVPLRQDWIVKAENELEALRKRAEMERDRIRNEFHAWPKDDVRRWTISRLSTIFFMPVLGLYIMRVHLSYPEWWERYANGAPPKLCEDGRTEFDRHLKGKLLIDLAGNLEHSFRLILKQLDPQTQAADFSAIYVSLLRENNPYLQSPPPDSLATLDLLRLIRNTIHNSWVHYPKSGANREISFKGVTYSFIVGHKLDFTSWDLLTAIAEDIFRIALAVVKDPKVIALSAMSDPGAGDALD
;
A
#
# COMPACT_ATOMS: atom_id res chain seq x y z
N MET A 1 -13.22 -47.80 27.14
CA MET A 1 -12.83 -46.52 27.75
C MET A 1 -12.72 -45.51 26.64
N ASP A 2 -13.74 -44.72 26.58
CA ASP A 2 -13.98 -43.76 25.52
C ASP A 2 -13.31 -42.43 25.92
N HIS A 3 -12.25 -42.01 25.21
CA HIS A 3 -11.62 -40.72 25.39
C HIS A 3 -11.85 -39.88 24.16
N SER A 4 -13.09 -39.52 23.92
CA SER A 4 -13.45 -38.41 23.04
C SER A 4 -13.26 -37.08 23.77
N GLU A 5 -12.02 -36.69 24.05
CA GLU A 5 -11.72 -35.30 24.34
C GLU A 5 -11.84 -34.48 23.05
N GLN A 6 -13.01 -33.93 22.87
CA GLN A 6 -13.27 -32.87 21.92
C GLN A 6 -12.43 -31.65 22.34
N LYS A 7 -11.21 -31.51 21.78
CA LYS A 7 -10.43 -30.27 21.83
C LYS A 7 -11.17 -29.25 21.00
N SER A 8 -12.09 -28.54 21.61
CA SER A 8 -12.65 -27.30 21.07
C SER A 8 -11.53 -26.27 20.98
N GLY A 9 -10.85 -26.22 19.85
CA GLY A 9 -9.95 -25.12 19.54
C GLY A 9 -10.78 -23.83 19.46
N VAL A 10 -10.70 -22.99 20.51
CA VAL A 10 -11.28 -21.66 20.48
C VAL A 10 -10.60 -20.89 19.34
N PRO A 11 -11.34 -20.45 18.32
CA PRO A 11 -10.74 -19.63 17.26
C PRO A 11 -10.11 -18.41 17.90
N LEU A 12 -8.84 -18.17 17.60
CA LEU A 12 -8.15 -16.94 18.01
C LEU A 12 -8.99 -15.74 17.56
N ARG A 13 -9.16 -14.74 18.44
CA ARG A 13 -9.87 -13.50 18.14
C ARG A 13 -9.41 -12.95 16.79
N GLN A 14 -10.29 -13.03 15.78
CA GLN A 14 -9.99 -12.66 14.38
C GLN A 14 -10.57 -11.30 14.02
N ASP A 15 -11.09 -10.56 15.00
CA ASP A 15 -11.81 -9.29 14.78
C ASP A 15 -10.98 -8.29 13.97
N TRP A 16 -9.66 -8.24 14.21
CA TRP A 16 -8.78 -7.35 13.45
C TRP A 16 -8.59 -7.77 11.99
N ILE A 17 -8.61 -9.09 11.69
CA ILE A 17 -8.52 -9.60 10.31
C ILE A 17 -9.75 -9.18 9.54
N VAL A 18 -10.95 -9.42 10.11
CA VAL A 18 -12.22 -9.05 9.50
C VAL A 18 -12.31 -7.54 9.29
N LYS A 19 -11.86 -6.75 10.26
CA LYS A 19 -11.82 -5.29 10.15
C LYS A 19 -10.94 -4.86 8.98
N ALA A 20 -9.69 -5.32 8.94
CA ALA A 20 -8.73 -4.97 7.89
C ALA A 20 -9.21 -5.44 6.49
N GLU A 21 -9.76 -6.66 6.39
CA GLU A 21 -10.37 -7.20 5.17
C GLU A 21 -11.49 -6.27 4.65
N ASN A 22 -12.40 -5.85 5.52
CA ASN A 22 -13.51 -4.98 5.17
C ASN A 22 -13.06 -3.58 4.76
N GLU A 23 -12.10 -2.97 5.46
CA GLU A 23 -11.56 -1.64 5.15
C GLU A 23 -10.85 -1.64 3.78
N LEU A 24 -10.00 -2.64 3.52
CA LEU A 24 -9.32 -2.78 2.23
C LEU A 24 -10.28 -3.10 1.09
N GLU A 25 -11.29 -3.93 1.33
CA GLU A 25 -12.32 -4.22 0.33
C GLU A 25 -13.14 -2.97 -0.02
N ALA A 26 -13.44 -2.13 0.97
CA ALA A 26 -14.09 -0.84 0.73
C ALA A 26 -13.20 0.09 -0.13
N LEU A 27 -11.89 0.13 0.15
CA LEU A 27 -10.92 0.88 -0.67
C LEU A 27 -10.83 0.33 -2.09
N ARG A 28 -10.80 -0.99 -2.25
CA ARG A 28 -10.78 -1.66 -3.55
C ARG A 28 -11.99 -1.25 -4.40
N LYS A 29 -13.19 -1.35 -3.83
CA LYS A 29 -14.44 -0.97 -4.51
C LYS A 29 -14.44 0.52 -4.90
N ARG A 30 -13.98 1.40 -4.02
CA ARG A 30 -13.85 2.82 -4.32
C ARG A 30 -12.87 3.07 -5.47
N ALA A 31 -11.72 2.37 -5.48
CA ALA A 31 -10.75 2.48 -6.56
C ALA A 31 -11.33 2.01 -7.90
N GLU A 32 -12.13 0.93 -7.91
CA GLU A 32 -12.84 0.47 -9.11
C GLU A 32 -13.86 1.50 -9.60
N MET A 33 -14.67 2.05 -8.71
CA MET A 33 -15.64 3.10 -9.06
C MET A 33 -14.95 4.34 -9.65
N GLU A 34 -13.85 4.80 -9.05
CA GLU A 34 -13.10 5.95 -9.55
C GLU A 34 -12.36 5.65 -10.86
N ARG A 35 -11.84 4.44 -11.03
CA ARG A 35 -11.30 3.97 -12.32
C ARG A 35 -12.34 4.07 -13.44
N ASP A 36 -13.54 3.56 -13.19
CA ASP A 36 -14.61 3.55 -14.19
C ASP A 36 -15.12 4.97 -14.46
N ARG A 37 -15.19 5.81 -13.42
CA ARG A 37 -15.50 7.24 -13.56
C ARG A 37 -14.46 7.96 -14.41
N ILE A 38 -13.17 7.80 -14.13
CA ILE A 38 -12.07 8.40 -14.90
C ILE A 38 -12.11 7.91 -16.35
N ARG A 39 -12.38 6.62 -16.58
CA ARG A 39 -12.53 6.07 -17.94
C ARG A 39 -13.65 6.75 -18.71
N ASN A 40 -14.77 7.03 -18.08
CA ASN A 40 -15.92 7.66 -18.71
C ASN A 40 -15.76 9.17 -18.89
N GLU A 41 -15.22 9.85 -17.88
CA GLU A 41 -15.02 11.31 -17.88
C GLU A 41 -13.91 11.73 -18.85
N PHE A 42 -12.81 10.97 -18.86
CA PHE A 42 -11.64 11.24 -19.68
C PHE A 42 -11.45 10.19 -20.79
N HIS A 43 -12.52 9.92 -21.53
CA HIS A 43 -12.53 8.91 -22.61
C HIS A 43 -11.51 9.20 -23.73
N ALA A 44 -11.08 10.46 -23.90
CA ALA A 44 -10.06 10.87 -24.85
C ALA A 44 -8.63 10.46 -24.45
N TRP A 45 -8.39 10.11 -23.17
CA TRP A 45 -7.08 9.58 -22.77
C TRP A 45 -6.87 8.17 -23.35
N PRO A 46 -5.67 7.86 -23.88
CA PRO A 46 -5.34 6.50 -24.34
C PRO A 46 -5.55 5.45 -23.25
N LYS A 47 -5.72 4.20 -23.66
CA LYS A 47 -5.90 3.10 -22.70
C LYS A 47 -4.68 2.92 -21.79
N ASP A 48 -3.49 3.18 -22.30
CA ASP A 48 -2.20 3.10 -21.61
C ASP A 48 -1.78 4.39 -20.89
N ASP A 49 -2.67 5.38 -20.76
CA ASP A 49 -2.36 6.63 -20.07
C ASP A 49 -2.11 6.38 -18.57
N VAL A 50 -0.98 6.91 -18.05
CA VAL A 50 -0.55 6.71 -16.66
C VAL A 50 -1.59 7.16 -15.65
N ARG A 51 -2.37 8.21 -15.92
CA ARG A 51 -3.42 8.71 -15.03
C ARG A 51 -4.52 7.68 -14.82
N ARG A 52 -4.88 6.94 -15.87
CA ARG A 52 -5.84 5.82 -15.79
C ARG A 52 -5.25 4.65 -15.01
N TRP A 53 -3.98 4.32 -15.30
CA TRP A 53 -3.29 3.20 -14.66
C TRP A 53 -2.99 3.42 -13.19
N THR A 54 -2.67 4.66 -12.77
CA THR A 54 -2.47 4.99 -11.36
C THR A 54 -3.62 4.51 -10.49
N ILE A 55 -4.85 4.79 -10.89
CA ILE A 55 -6.05 4.42 -10.12
C ILE A 55 -6.43 2.95 -10.35
N SER A 56 -6.29 2.45 -11.58
CA SER A 56 -6.56 1.04 -11.87
C SER A 56 -5.69 0.08 -11.06
N ARG A 57 -4.40 0.36 -10.96
CA ARG A 57 -3.47 -0.46 -10.14
C ARG A 57 -3.82 -0.47 -8.67
N LEU A 58 -4.36 0.62 -8.12
CA LEU A 58 -4.76 0.64 -6.71
C LEU A 58 -5.83 -0.41 -6.39
N SER A 59 -6.78 -0.67 -7.29
CA SER A 59 -7.78 -1.71 -7.08
C SER A 59 -7.13 -3.10 -6.97
N THR A 60 -6.14 -3.41 -7.81
CA THR A 60 -5.38 -4.67 -7.76
C THR A 60 -4.49 -4.73 -6.52
N ILE A 61 -3.83 -3.61 -6.16
CA ILE A 61 -2.98 -3.52 -4.96
C ILE A 61 -3.80 -3.79 -3.70
N PHE A 62 -5.03 -3.28 -3.60
CA PHE A 62 -5.91 -3.54 -2.45
C PHE A 62 -6.51 -4.95 -2.48
N PHE A 63 -6.74 -5.53 -3.66
CA PHE A 63 -7.28 -6.88 -3.77
C PHE A 63 -6.37 -7.95 -3.16
N MET A 64 -5.08 -7.87 -3.37
CA MET A 64 -4.13 -8.89 -2.91
C MET A 64 -4.13 -9.10 -1.39
N PRO A 65 -4.04 -8.05 -0.54
CA PRO A 65 -4.14 -8.24 0.90
C PRO A 65 -5.54 -8.65 1.35
N VAL A 66 -6.63 -8.24 0.67
CA VAL A 66 -7.99 -8.74 0.95
C VAL A 66 -8.03 -10.26 0.79
N LEU A 67 -7.55 -10.78 -0.34
CA LEU A 67 -7.46 -12.21 -0.60
C LEU A 67 -6.58 -12.92 0.45
N GLY A 68 -5.42 -12.34 0.77
CA GLY A 68 -4.51 -12.89 1.78
C GLY A 68 -5.11 -12.94 3.18
N LEU A 69 -5.80 -11.87 3.61
CA LEU A 69 -6.50 -11.82 4.89
C LEU A 69 -7.65 -12.83 4.95
N TYR A 70 -8.40 -12.99 3.84
CA TYR A 70 -9.40 -14.03 3.72
C TYR A 70 -8.79 -15.43 3.90
N ILE A 71 -7.68 -15.75 3.21
CA ILE A 71 -6.96 -17.02 3.36
C ILE A 71 -6.49 -17.21 4.80
N MET A 72 -5.94 -16.16 5.41
CA MET A 72 -5.51 -16.21 6.81
C MET A 72 -6.67 -16.54 7.74
N ARG A 73 -7.81 -15.89 7.55
CA ARG A 73 -9.01 -16.07 8.36
C ARG A 73 -9.62 -17.47 8.21
N VAL A 74 -9.78 -17.96 6.97
CA VAL A 74 -10.54 -19.21 6.72
C VAL A 74 -9.67 -20.46 6.68
N HIS A 75 -8.34 -20.31 6.63
CA HIS A 75 -7.43 -21.44 6.55
C HIS A 75 -6.34 -21.38 7.63
N LEU A 76 -5.45 -20.38 7.60
CA LEU A 76 -4.26 -20.37 8.44
C LEU A 76 -4.56 -20.19 9.94
N SER A 77 -5.77 -19.80 10.28
CA SER A 77 -6.22 -19.68 11.68
C SER A 77 -6.79 -20.98 12.25
N TYR A 78 -6.90 -22.03 11.45
CA TYR A 78 -7.49 -23.30 11.89
C TYR A 78 -6.42 -24.40 11.97
N PRO A 79 -6.28 -25.09 13.13
CA PRO A 79 -5.32 -26.19 13.31
C PRO A 79 -5.48 -27.30 12.27
N GLU A 80 -6.72 -27.64 11.88
CA GLU A 80 -7.04 -28.72 10.94
C GLU A 80 -6.43 -28.46 9.54
N TRP A 81 -6.30 -27.19 9.14
CA TRP A 81 -5.62 -26.85 7.89
C TRP A 81 -4.13 -27.22 7.95
N TRP A 82 -3.47 -26.91 9.06
CA TRP A 82 -2.06 -27.22 9.26
C TRP A 82 -1.81 -28.71 9.39
N GLU A 83 -2.69 -29.45 10.07
CA GLU A 83 -2.62 -30.91 10.14
C GLU A 83 -2.67 -31.56 8.76
N ARG A 84 -3.56 -31.04 7.88
CA ARG A 84 -3.75 -31.57 6.53
C ARG A 84 -2.61 -31.20 5.57
N TYR A 85 -2.13 -29.96 5.61
CA TYR A 85 -1.23 -29.41 4.57
C TYR A 85 0.21 -29.24 5.03
N ALA A 86 0.47 -29.19 6.32
CA ALA A 86 1.82 -29.07 6.88
C ALA A 86 2.30 -30.36 7.57
N ASN A 87 1.63 -31.50 7.30
CA ASN A 87 2.07 -32.84 7.67
C ASN A 87 2.40 -33.00 9.17
N GLY A 88 1.53 -32.46 10.05
CA GLY A 88 1.71 -32.53 11.49
C GLY A 88 2.73 -31.52 12.03
N ALA A 89 2.90 -30.39 11.37
CA ALA A 89 3.77 -29.32 11.86
C ALA A 89 3.41 -28.93 13.31
N PRO A 90 4.41 -28.74 14.19
CA PRO A 90 4.15 -28.38 15.57
C PRO A 90 3.44 -26.99 15.64
N PRO A 91 2.60 -26.76 16.67
CA PRO A 91 1.82 -25.54 16.83
C PRO A 91 2.64 -24.25 16.71
N LYS A 92 3.86 -24.27 17.22
CA LYS A 92 4.79 -23.13 17.12
C LYS A 92 5.13 -22.79 15.66
N LEU A 93 5.38 -23.78 14.81
CA LEU A 93 5.68 -23.56 13.38
C LEU A 93 4.46 -23.01 12.65
N CYS A 94 3.26 -23.44 13.02
CA CYS A 94 2.01 -22.91 12.45
C CYS A 94 1.81 -21.44 12.80
N GLU A 95 2.07 -21.05 14.06
CA GLU A 95 2.01 -19.68 14.53
C GLU A 95 3.05 -18.79 13.83
N ASP A 96 4.29 -19.26 13.73
CA ASP A 96 5.37 -18.57 13.04
C ASP A 96 5.04 -18.38 11.55
N GLY A 97 4.54 -19.43 10.88
CA GLY A 97 4.11 -19.38 9.48
C GLY A 97 3.00 -18.36 9.24
N ARG A 98 1.99 -18.31 10.11
CA ARG A 98 0.92 -17.31 10.06
C ARG A 98 1.46 -15.89 10.25
N THR A 99 2.36 -15.71 11.22
CA THR A 99 2.98 -14.41 11.50
C THR A 99 3.82 -13.92 10.33
N GLU A 100 4.60 -14.81 9.70
CA GLU A 100 5.37 -14.45 8.50
C GLU A 100 4.47 -14.15 7.30
N PHE A 101 3.37 -14.87 7.14
CA PHE A 101 2.40 -14.59 6.09
C PHE A 101 1.77 -13.19 6.27
N ASP A 102 1.34 -12.84 7.49
CA ASP A 102 0.84 -11.50 7.84
C ASP A 102 1.88 -10.42 7.54
N ARG A 103 3.12 -10.63 7.96
CA ARG A 103 4.23 -9.71 7.69
C ARG A 103 4.46 -9.53 6.18
N HIS A 104 4.39 -10.61 5.42
CA HIS A 104 4.53 -10.58 3.97
C HIS A 104 3.42 -9.78 3.30
N LEU A 105 2.17 -9.99 3.69
CA LEU A 105 1.03 -9.21 3.17
C LEU A 105 1.18 -7.72 3.44
N LYS A 106 1.56 -7.34 4.66
CA LYS A 106 1.83 -5.95 5.05
C LYS A 106 2.95 -5.34 4.20
N GLY A 107 4.05 -6.06 4.06
CA GLY A 107 5.19 -5.63 3.26
C GLY A 107 4.82 -5.44 1.79
N LYS A 108 4.13 -6.40 1.21
CA LYS A 108 3.68 -6.37 -0.19
C LYS A 108 2.78 -5.17 -0.46
N LEU A 109 1.77 -4.93 0.39
CA LEU A 109 0.88 -3.77 0.27
C LEU A 109 1.68 -2.47 0.21
N LEU A 110 2.60 -2.24 1.15
CA LEU A 110 3.36 -0.99 1.24
C LEU A 110 4.34 -0.80 0.08
N ILE A 111 5.00 -1.88 -0.36
CA ILE A 111 5.91 -1.84 -1.52
C ILE A 111 5.13 -1.49 -2.79
N ASP A 112 3.97 -2.12 -3.00
CA ASP A 112 3.17 -1.90 -4.20
C ASP A 112 2.56 -0.50 -4.23
N LEU A 113 2.06 0.00 -3.09
CA LEU A 113 1.58 1.38 -2.97
C LEU A 113 2.68 2.38 -3.32
N ALA A 114 3.86 2.23 -2.70
CA ALA A 114 4.98 3.12 -2.98
C ALA A 114 5.45 3.02 -4.44
N GLY A 115 5.55 1.81 -4.99
CA GLY A 115 5.95 1.57 -6.37
C GLY A 115 4.99 2.19 -7.38
N ASN A 116 3.69 2.04 -7.16
CA ASN A 116 2.67 2.65 -8.02
C ASN A 116 2.77 4.18 -8.03
N LEU A 117 2.89 4.80 -6.85
CA LEU A 117 3.01 6.25 -6.77
C LEU A 117 4.34 6.77 -7.34
N GLU A 118 5.46 6.12 -7.00
CA GLU A 118 6.77 6.51 -7.51
C GLU A 118 6.78 6.50 -9.04
N HIS A 119 6.29 5.42 -9.64
CA HIS A 119 6.22 5.28 -11.09
C HIS A 119 5.32 6.37 -11.72
N SER A 120 4.09 6.48 -11.24
CA SER A 120 3.10 7.41 -11.79
C SER A 120 3.51 8.86 -11.61
N PHE A 121 3.97 9.23 -10.42
CA PHE A 121 4.38 10.60 -10.13
C PHE A 121 5.64 11.00 -10.89
N ARG A 122 6.55 10.06 -11.14
CA ARG A 122 7.73 10.29 -11.99
C ARG A 122 7.32 10.66 -13.42
N LEU A 123 6.37 9.94 -14.01
CA LEU A 123 5.90 10.23 -15.37
C LEU A 123 5.16 11.55 -15.42
N ILE A 124 4.28 11.83 -14.47
CA ILE A 124 3.54 13.09 -14.36
C ILE A 124 4.52 14.27 -14.18
N LEU A 125 5.47 14.16 -13.24
CA LEU A 125 6.45 15.22 -12.98
C LEU A 125 7.32 15.50 -14.21
N LYS A 126 7.79 14.46 -14.91
CA LYS A 126 8.56 14.66 -16.15
C LYS A 126 7.78 15.36 -17.24
N GLN A 127 6.47 15.18 -17.29
CA GLN A 127 5.63 15.88 -18.26
C GLN A 127 5.38 17.35 -17.86
N LEU A 128 5.26 17.60 -16.54
CA LEU A 128 5.12 18.96 -15.99
C LEU A 128 6.43 19.77 -16.03
N ASP A 129 7.55 19.09 -15.81
CA ASP A 129 8.91 19.63 -15.80
C ASP A 129 9.89 18.67 -16.49
N PRO A 130 10.06 18.77 -17.82
CA PRO A 130 10.99 17.92 -18.58
C PRO A 130 12.45 18.05 -18.13
N GLN A 131 12.82 19.12 -17.44
CA GLN A 131 14.17 19.36 -16.93
C GLN A 131 14.37 18.89 -15.50
N THR A 132 13.37 18.27 -14.90
CA THR A 132 13.45 17.80 -13.50
C THR A 132 14.62 16.86 -13.27
N GLN A 133 15.34 17.09 -12.17
CA GLN A 133 16.43 16.24 -11.69
C GLN A 133 15.96 15.31 -10.54
N ALA A 134 14.66 15.29 -10.25
CA ALA A 134 14.10 14.44 -9.21
C ALA A 134 14.27 12.95 -9.58
N ALA A 135 15.25 12.28 -8.96
CA ALA A 135 15.62 10.90 -9.27
C ALA A 135 15.02 9.86 -8.32
N ASP A 136 14.93 10.17 -7.03
CA ASP A 136 14.38 9.28 -6.03
C ASP A 136 12.93 9.63 -5.67
N PHE A 137 12.25 8.68 -5.00
CA PHE A 137 10.84 8.83 -4.66
C PHE A 137 10.57 10.08 -3.80
N SER A 138 11.47 10.40 -2.84
CA SER A 138 11.27 11.56 -1.98
C SER A 138 11.39 12.88 -2.76
N ALA A 139 12.37 13.00 -3.64
CA ALA A 139 12.51 14.17 -4.50
C ALA A 139 11.28 14.37 -5.41
N ILE A 140 10.72 13.28 -5.96
CA ILE A 140 9.55 13.31 -6.84
C ILE A 140 8.32 13.85 -6.09
N TYR A 141 7.94 13.24 -4.95
CA TYR A 141 6.72 13.67 -4.28
C TYR A 141 6.87 15.03 -3.59
N VAL A 142 8.06 15.37 -3.10
CA VAL A 142 8.33 16.72 -2.57
C VAL A 142 8.18 17.78 -3.68
N SER A 143 8.70 17.52 -4.88
CA SER A 143 8.52 18.43 -6.01
C SER A 143 7.05 18.62 -6.37
N LEU A 144 6.25 17.53 -6.39
CA LEU A 144 4.83 17.58 -6.78
C LEU A 144 3.92 18.16 -5.70
N LEU A 145 4.18 17.86 -4.41
CA LEU A 145 3.18 18.03 -3.35
C LEU A 145 3.57 19.08 -2.31
N ARG A 146 4.76 19.71 -2.42
CA ARG A 146 5.15 20.78 -1.51
C ARG A 146 4.22 21.97 -1.70
N GLU A 147 3.89 22.65 -0.62
CA GLU A 147 3.15 23.89 -0.64
C GLU A 147 3.79 24.91 -1.60
N ASN A 148 2.96 25.66 -2.31
CA ASN A 148 3.38 26.65 -3.30
C ASN A 148 4.23 26.09 -4.46
N ASN A 149 4.16 24.76 -4.74
CA ASN A 149 4.80 24.22 -5.93
C ASN A 149 4.07 24.73 -7.20
N PRO A 150 4.80 24.86 -8.33
CA PRO A 150 4.18 25.33 -9.58
C PRO A 150 3.39 24.25 -10.32
N TYR A 151 3.45 22.96 -9.89
CA TYR A 151 3.03 21.81 -10.68
C TYR A 151 1.59 21.39 -10.42
N LEU A 152 1.09 21.52 -9.18
CA LEU A 152 -0.29 21.23 -8.84
C LEU A 152 -1.03 22.50 -8.41
N GLN A 153 -2.32 22.53 -8.67
CA GLN A 153 -3.17 23.63 -8.24
C GLN A 153 -3.50 23.53 -6.74
N SER A 154 -3.76 22.33 -6.25
CA SER A 154 -4.19 22.10 -4.87
C SER A 154 -3.66 20.76 -4.34
N PRO A 155 -2.38 20.70 -3.90
CA PRO A 155 -1.87 19.49 -3.28
C PRO A 155 -2.70 19.14 -2.03
N PRO A 156 -3.06 17.87 -1.82
CA PRO A 156 -3.82 17.48 -0.64
C PRO A 156 -3.02 17.77 0.64
N PRO A 157 -3.68 18.25 1.72
CA PRO A 157 -3.00 18.47 3.01
C PRO A 157 -2.42 17.15 3.56
N ASP A 158 -1.38 17.26 4.38
CA ASP A 158 -0.67 16.14 5.04
C ASP A 158 -0.06 15.08 4.11
N SER A 159 -0.08 15.33 2.78
CA SER A 159 0.44 14.37 1.80
C SER A 159 1.91 14.04 2.02
N LEU A 160 2.73 15.03 2.36
CA LEU A 160 4.17 14.83 2.59
C LEU A 160 4.42 13.92 3.80
N ALA A 161 3.69 14.12 4.90
CA ALA A 161 3.83 13.28 6.10
C ALA A 161 3.43 11.83 5.81
N THR A 162 2.33 11.61 5.07
CA THR A 162 1.89 10.27 4.65
C THR A 162 2.94 9.58 3.77
N LEU A 163 3.49 10.30 2.78
CA LEU A 163 4.47 9.73 1.85
C LEU A 163 5.84 9.50 2.51
N ASP A 164 6.25 10.38 3.43
CA ASP A 164 7.45 10.15 4.23
C ASP A 164 7.31 8.92 5.13
N LEU A 165 6.15 8.74 5.77
CA LEU A 165 5.88 7.54 6.58
C LEU A 165 5.93 6.28 5.71
N LEU A 166 5.21 6.25 4.58
CA LEU A 166 5.23 5.15 3.63
C LEU A 166 6.66 4.82 3.18
N ARG A 167 7.43 5.83 2.78
CA ARG A 167 8.82 5.69 2.33
C ARG A 167 9.73 5.11 3.42
N LEU A 168 9.61 5.61 4.65
CA LEU A 168 10.43 5.11 5.75
C LEU A 168 10.10 3.66 6.08
N ILE A 169 8.82 3.29 6.16
CA ILE A 169 8.42 1.89 6.40
C ILE A 169 8.91 1.01 5.23
N ARG A 170 8.69 1.40 3.96
CA ARG A 170 9.17 0.66 2.78
C ARG A 170 10.69 0.40 2.86
N ASN A 171 11.47 1.41 3.24
CA ASN A 171 12.92 1.27 3.33
C ASN A 171 13.34 0.28 4.43
N THR A 172 12.57 0.16 5.53
CA THR A 172 12.85 -0.84 6.56
C THR A 172 12.51 -2.25 6.10
N ILE A 173 11.48 -2.43 5.26
CA ILE A 173 11.12 -3.75 4.69
C ILE A 173 12.29 -4.34 3.91
N HIS A 174 13.01 -3.55 3.12
CA HIS A 174 14.19 -3.99 2.38
C HIS A 174 15.35 -4.40 3.31
N ASN A 175 15.34 -3.95 4.56
CA ASN A 175 16.32 -4.28 5.59
C ASN A 175 15.72 -5.24 6.65
N SER A 176 14.87 -6.18 6.25
CA SER A 176 14.22 -7.14 7.15
C SER A 176 13.44 -6.48 8.29
N TRP A 177 12.77 -5.38 7.99
CA TRP A 177 12.00 -4.54 8.91
C TRP A 177 12.84 -3.79 9.95
N VAL A 178 14.14 -3.66 9.75
CA VAL A 178 15.05 -2.92 10.63
C VAL A 178 15.35 -1.56 10.01
N HIS A 179 15.35 -0.50 10.81
CA HIS A 179 15.67 0.85 10.35
C HIS A 179 17.17 1.06 10.22
N TYR A 180 17.67 1.09 8.97
CA TYR A 180 19.07 1.39 8.64
C TYR A 180 19.15 2.52 7.60
N PRO A 181 18.95 3.79 8.01
CA PRO A 181 19.03 4.91 7.09
C PRO A 181 20.49 5.23 6.71
N LYS A 182 20.72 5.67 5.48
CA LYS A 182 22.06 6.14 5.04
C LYS A 182 22.63 7.26 5.92
N SER A 183 21.76 8.07 6.53
CA SER A 183 22.16 9.17 7.42
C SER A 183 22.64 8.69 8.79
N GLY A 184 22.42 7.44 9.17
CA GLY A 184 22.68 6.92 10.49
C GLY A 184 21.87 7.57 11.63
N ALA A 185 20.80 8.33 11.32
CA ALA A 185 20.03 9.08 12.29
C ALA A 185 18.63 8.47 12.53
N ASN A 186 18.16 8.55 13.77
CA ASN A 186 16.78 8.26 14.10
C ASN A 186 15.84 9.26 13.39
N ARG A 187 14.61 8.82 13.14
CA ARG A 187 13.57 9.66 12.54
C ARG A 187 12.26 9.54 13.28
N GLU A 188 11.51 10.62 13.30
CA GLU A 188 10.14 10.65 13.82
C GLU A 188 9.23 11.26 12.77
N ILE A 189 8.04 10.67 12.62
CA ILE A 189 6.98 11.16 11.71
C ILE A 189 5.68 11.21 12.49
N SER A 190 5.03 12.36 12.48
CA SER A 190 3.67 12.49 12.99
C SER A 190 2.67 12.21 11.86
N PHE A 191 1.75 11.28 12.11
CA PHE A 191 0.69 10.90 11.18
C PHE A 191 -0.62 10.73 11.95
N LYS A 192 -1.66 11.47 11.56
CA LYS A 192 -2.99 11.48 12.22
C LYS A 192 -2.91 11.62 13.76
N GLY A 193 -2.04 12.52 14.23
CA GLY A 193 -1.88 12.80 15.65
C GLY A 193 -1.05 11.78 16.45
N VAL A 194 -0.52 10.75 15.79
CA VAL A 194 0.38 9.75 16.40
C VAL A 194 1.79 9.96 15.87
N THR A 195 2.79 9.93 16.77
CA THR A 195 4.21 9.99 16.39
C THR A 195 4.79 8.58 16.29
N TYR A 196 5.38 8.28 15.15
CA TYR A 196 6.05 7.01 14.82
C TYR A 196 7.55 7.20 14.82
N SER A 197 8.27 6.47 15.69
CA SER A 197 9.71 6.59 15.84
C SER A 197 10.44 5.47 15.11
N PHE A 198 11.39 5.84 14.27
CA PHE A 198 12.29 4.95 13.54
C PHE A 198 13.68 5.02 14.16
N ILE A 199 14.01 4.03 15.01
CA ILE A 199 15.25 3.96 15.76
C ILE A 199 16.25 3.11 14.97
N VAL A 200 17.46 3.63 14.74
CA VAL A 200 18.52 2.94 13.99
C VAL A 200 18.86 1.60 14.65
N GLY A 201 18.91 0.54 13.85
CA GLY A 201 19.19 -0.82 14.29
C GLY A 201 18.01 -1.55 14.95
N HIS A 202 16.85 -0.89 15.10
CA HIS A 202 15.67 -1.50 15.71
C HIS A 202 14.64 -1.93 14.64
N LYS A 203 13.95 -3.04 14.93
CA LYS A 203 12.79 -3.48 14.16
C LYS A 203 11.60 -2.55 14.37
N LEU A 204 10.77 -2.38 13.34
CA LEU A 204 9.48 -1.72 13.49
C LEU A 204 8.51 -2.65 14.23
N ASP A 205 7.85 -2.13 15.26
CA ASP A 205 6.85 -2.82 16.09
C ASP A 205 5.43 -2.24 15.95
N PHE A 206 5.30 -1.12 15.24
CA PHE A 206 4.04 -0.38 15.13
C PHE A 206 3.24 -0.65 13.83
N THR A 207 3.66 -1.57 12.97
CA THR A 207 2.98 -1.84 11.68
C THR A 207 1.71 -2.67 11.85
N SER A 208 0.68 -2.07 12.45
CA SER A 208 -0.65 -2.65 12.57
C SER A 208 -1.45 -2.50 11.27
N TRP A 209 -2.50 -3.32 11.07
CA TRP A 209 -3.41 -3.16 9.95
C TRP A 209 -4.17 -1.83 10.02
N ASP A 210 -4.52 -1.34 11.19
CA ASP A 210 -5.16 -0.02 11.35
C ASP A 210 -4.28 1.11 10.78
N LEU A 211 -2.97 1.05 11.02
CA LEU A 211 -2.06 2.01 10.40
C LEU A 211 -1.97 1.83 8.89
N LEU A 212 -1.88 0.59 8.43
CA LEU A 212 -1.72 0.32 6.99
C LEU A 212 -2.96 0.70 6.18
N THR A 213 -4.16 0.43 6.69
CA THR A 213 -5.41 0.85 6.05
C THR A 213 -5.55 2.36 6.05
N ALA A 214 -5.13 3.04 7.13
CA ALA A 214 -5.09 4.50 7.18
C ALA A 214 -4.10 5.11 6.17
N ILE A 215 -2.91 4.53 6.02
CA ILE A 215 -1.95 4.92 4.97
C ILE A 215 -2.55 4.67 3.59
N ALA A 216 -3.15 3.50 3.34
CA ALA A 216 -3.76 3.13 2.07
C ALA A 216 -4.89 4.09 1.66
N GLU A 217 -5.74 4.50 2.60
CA GLU A 217 -6.79 5.51 2.40
C GLU A 217 -6.20 6.85 1.96
N ASP A 218 -5.17 7.34 2.66
CA ASP A 218 -4.54 8.61 2.31
C ASP A 218 -3.79 8.53 0.97
N ILE A 219 -3.13 7.41 0.66
CA ILE A 219 -2.50 7.17 -0.62
C ILE A 219 -3.52 7.19 -1.76
N PHE A 220 -4.68 6.55 -1.58
CA PHE A 220 -5.76 6.62 -2.56
C PHE A 220 -6.23 8.06 -2.79
N ARG A 221 -6.45 8.83 -1.71
CA ARG A 221 -6.84 10.23 -1.76
C ARG A 221 -5.79 11.09 -2.46
N ILE A 222 -4.51 10.90 -2.16
CA ILE A 222 -3.38 11.63 -2.79
C ILE A 222 -3.30 11.31 -4.28
N ALA A 223 -3.32 10.03 -4.66
CA ALA A 223 -3.27 9.60 -6.05
C ALA A 223 -4.42 10.20 -6.86
N LEU A 224 -5.64 10.15 -6.32
CA LEU A 224 -6.82 10.68 -6.96
C LEU A 224 -6.75 12.20 -7.14
N ALA A 225 -6.28 12.93 -6.11
CA ALA A 225 -6.12 14.38 -6.18
C ALA A 225 -5.06 14.80 -7.22
N VAL A 226 -3.95 14.07 -7.31
CA VAL A 226 -2.92 14.34 -8.34
C VAL A 226 -3.47 14.07 -9.74
N VAL A 227 -4.11 12.93 -9.96
CA VAL A 227 -4.66 12.55 -11.28
C VAL A 227 -5.75 13.52 -11.74
N LYS A 228 -6.56 14.03 -10.81
CA LYS A 228 -7.66 14.97 -11.08
C LYS A 228 -7.25 16.44 -10.98
N ASP A 229 -5.99 16.76 -10.71
CA ASP A 229 -5.54 18.15 -10.71
C ASP A 229 -5.69 18.76 -12.11
N PRO A 230 -6.27 19.99 -12.25
CA PRO A 230 -6.49 20.62 -13.55
C PRO A 230 -5.23 20.72 -14.41
N LYS A 231 -4.07 20.98 -13.81
CA LYS A 231 -2.79 21.03 -14.56
C LYS A 231 -2.37 19.67 -15.08
N VAL A 232 -2.63 18.59 -14.30
CA VAL A 232 -2.36 17.21 -14.72
C VAL A 232 -3.36 16.75 -15.77
N ILE A 233 -4.64 17.12 -15.64
CA ILE A 233 -5.67 16.82 -16.65
C ILE A 233 -5.31 17.49 -18.00
N ALA A 234 -4.78 18.70 -17.98
CA ALA A 234 -4.42 19.44 -19.19
C ALA A 234 -3.19 18.91 -19.93
N LEU A 235 -2.43 17.99 -19.33
CA LEU A 235 -1.26 17.39 -19.98
C LEU A 235 -1.66 16.55 -21.19
N SER A 236 -0.77 16.47 -22.18
CA SER A 236 -0.87 15.51 -23.28
C SER A 236 -0.91 14.06 -22.75
N ALA A 237 -1.23 13.11 -23.63
CA ALA A 237 -1.20 11.69 -23.30
C ALA A 237 0.18 11.27 -22.77
N MET A 238 0.16 10.50 -21.68
CA MET A 238 1.36 9.99 -21.00
C MET A 238 1.32 8.48 -20.99
N SER A 239 1.94 7.85 -22.00
CA SER A 239 2.00 6.40 -22.10
C SER A 239 2.74 5.82 -20.88
N ASP A 240 2.13 4.80 -20.27
CA ASP A 240 2.73 4.01 -19.20
C ASP A 240 3.38 2.76 -19.81
N PRO A 241 4.72 2.66 -19.81
CA PRO A 241 5.40 1.50 -20.36
C PRO A 241 5.03 0.16 -19.69
N GLY A 242 4.53 0.22 -18.45
CA GLY A 242 4.06 -0.95 -17.71
C GLY A 242 2.60 -1.31 -17.95
N ALA A 243 1.91 -0.62 -18.86
CA ALA A 243 0.51 -0.92 -19.22
C ALA A 243 0.36 -2.05 -20.24
N GLY A 244 1.46 -2.46 -20.90
CA GLY A 244 1.43 -3.33 -22.08
C GLY A 244 0.83 -4.72 -21.89
N ASP A 245 0.89 -5.28 -20.67
CA ASP A 245 0.48 -6.67 -20.42
C ASP A 245 -0.98 -6.81 -19.94
N ALA A 246 -1.71 -5.71 -19.82
CA ALA A 246 -3.06 -5.71 -19.24
C ALA A 246 -4.12 -5.05 -20.14
N LEU A 247 -3.84 -4.89 -21.41
CA LEU A 247 -4.70 -4.17 -22.36
C LEU A 247 -5.70 -5.05 -23.12
N ASP A 248 -5.68 -6.37 -22.88
CA ASP A 248 -6.59 -7.34 -23.52
C ASP A 248 -7.82 -7.65 -22.65
#